data_52794d449dcbbafd248b5bda2588bbcb
#
_entry.id   52794d449dcbbafd248b5bda2588bbcb
#
_cell.length_a   1.000
_cell.length_b   1.000
_cell.length_c   1.000
_cell.angle_alpha   90.00
_cell.angle_beta   90.00
_cell.angle_gamma   90.00
#
_symmetry.space_group_name_H-M   'P 1'
#
loop_
_entity.id
_entity.type
_entity.pdbx_description
1 polymer ?
#
loop_
_entity_poly.entity_id
_entity_poly.type
_entity_poly.pdbx_seq_one_letter_code
_entity_poly.pdbx_strand_id
1 'polypeptide(L)'
;TMPVGDPPYYWDVPDNLAEKRLPTRWELDRVAPDNPVYIRPIWGYWRHVLPICSVANSLALEIAGLGPGMEPPPEAIEFETDPETGQFNGIIVENTFVPIAELGYFHMMPRFEHADRVGGLRAAMRSYNACGTTGVFEEHGCAQELIRAWQAVHDAGDMTVRARLMFSPSWLSMGETDPARVLGGWGAWLGGTGLGDDWLRVAGLYTEFGISADNRLRARAAPYTGWAGFNFDCGVPRARMRDLLVAA
;
A
#
# COMPACT_ATOMS: atom_id res chain seq x y z
N THR A 1 -5.65 -13.52 -0.79
CA THR A 1 -6.89 -13.29 -1.56
C THR A 1 -7.15 -11.81 -1.67
N MET A 2 -7.40 -11.31 -2.85
CA MET A 2 -7.87 -9.94 -3.02
C MET A 2 -9.29 -9.82 -2.47
N PRO A 3 -9.62 -8.73 -1.80
CA PRO A 3 -10.99 -8.50 -1.37
C PRO A 3 -11.90 -8.47 -2.59
N VAL A 4 -13.01 -9.16 -2.48
CA VAL A 4 -13.99 -9.28 -3.56
C VAL A 4 -15.21 -8.46 -3.17
N GLY A 5 -15.70 -7.72 -4.07
CA GLY A 5 -16.93 -6.98 -3.95
C GLY A 5 -16.85 -5.66 -4.69
N ASP A 6 -17.81 -5.46 -5.57
CA ASP A 6 -18.04 -4.15 -6.16
C ASP A 6 -18.81 -3.26 -5.18
N PRO A 7 -18.62 -1.94 -5.22
CA PRO A 7 -19.47 -1.06 -4.45
C PRO A 7 -20.95 -1.30 -4.75
N PRO A 8 -21.83 -1.34 -3.74
CA PRO A 8 -21.57 -1.13 -2.31
C PRO A 8 -21.32 -2.43 -1.52
N TYR A 9 -21.09 -3.55 -2.16
CA TYR A 9 -21.04 -4.90 -1.57
C TYR A 9 -19.63 -5.30 -1.14
N TYR A 10 -18.99 -4.48 -0.34
CA TYR A 10 -17.67 -4.78 0.22
C TYR A 10 -17.76 -5.89 1.28
N TRP A 11 -16.81 -6.85 1.23
CA TRP A 11 -16.79 -7.99 2.13
C TRP A 11 -16.55 -7.61 3.60
N ASP A 12 -15.82 -6.52 3.85
CA ASP A 12 -15.47 -6.02 5.18
C ASP A 12 -16.57 -5.14 5.80
N VAL A 13 -17.77 -5.19 5.23
CA VAL A 13 -19.00 -4.60 5.79
C VAL A 13 -19.88 -5.73 6.27
N PRO A 14 -20.05 -5.91 7.60
CA PRO A 14 -20.80 -7.03 8.17
C PRO A 14 -22.20 -7.23 7.57
N ASP A 15 -22.92 -6.14 7.30
CA ASP A 15 -24.26 -6.20 6.72
C ASP A 15 -24.33 -6.81 5.32
N ASN A 16 -23.23 -6.86 4.60
CA ASN A 16 -23.14 -7.49 3.28
C ASN A 16 -22.93 -9.01 3.37
N LEU A 17 -22.57 -9.54 4.53
CA LEU A 17 -22.32 -10.96 4.75
C LEU A 17 -23.58 -11.68 5.22
N ALA A 18 -23.68 -12.97 4.92
CA ALA A 18 -24.84 -13.79 5.30
C ALA A 18 -25.03 -13.84 6.82
N GLU A 19 -23.93 -13.96 7.55
CA GLU A 19 -23.89 -14.03 9.01
C GLU A 19 -23.98 -12.67 9.70
N LYS A 20 -24.02 -11.58 8.94
CA LYS A 20 -24.02 -10.20 9.45
C LYS A 20 -22.86 -9.87 10.39
N ARG A 21 -21.76 -10.59 10.24
CA ARG A 21 -20.48 -10.37 10.95
C ARG A 21 -19.31 -10.81 10.10
N LEU A 22 -18.13 -10.37 10.44
CA LEU A 22 -16.90 -10.84 9.82
C LEU A 22 -16.60 -12.29 10.27
N PRO A 23 -15.90 -13.08 9.44
CA PRO A 23 -15.44 -14.40 9.83
C PRO A 23 -14.34 -14.29 10.89
N THR A 24 -14.27 -15.28 11.76
CA THR A 24 -13.19 -15.39 12.75
C THR A 24 -12.05 -16.27 12.24
N ARG A 25 -10.88 -16.19 12.90
CA ARG A 25 -9.73 -17.07 12.58
C ARG A 25 -10.10 -18.56 12.62
N TRP A 26 -10.93 -18.97 13.57
CA TRP A 26 -11.32 -20.37 13.72
C TRP A 26 -12.23 -20.87 12.59
N GLU A 27 -13.02 -19.99 11.99
CA GLU A 27 -13.81 -20.32 10.80
C GLU A 27 -12.89 -20.47 9.58
N LEU A 28 -11.89 -19.61 9.45
CA LEU A 28 -10.89 -19.73 8.41
C LEU A 28 -10.00 -20.97 8.60
N ASP A 29 -9.65 -21.32 9.83
CA ASP A 29 -8.88 -22.53 10.15
C ASP A 29 -9.61 -23.81 9.69
N ARG A 30 -10.95 -23.84 9.79
CA ARG A 30 -11.74 -25.00 9.34
C ARG A 30 -11.71 -25.20 7.82
N VAL A 31 -11.61 -24.12 7.05
CA VAL A 31 -11.63 -24.20 5.57
C VAL A 31 -10.24 -24.21 4.96
N ALA A 32 -9.24 -23.74 5.68
CA ALA A 32 -7.85 -23.69 5.24
C ALA A 32 -6.86 -23.99 6.38
N PRO A 33 -6.88 -25.23 6.93
CA PRO A 33 -6.07 -25.57 8.10
C PRO A 33 -4.57 -25.55 7.83
N ASP A 34 -4.16 -25.88 6.61
CA ASP A 34 -2.76 -26.05 6.22
C ASP A 34 -2.18 -24.84 5.46
N ASN A 35 -2.99 -23.80 5.26
CA ASN A 35 -2.56 -22.62 4.51
C ASN A 35 -2.75 -21.34 5.33
N PRO A 36 -1.76 -20.45 5.37
CA PRO A 36 -1.96 -19.14 5.95
C PRO A 36 -2.96 -18.34 5.11
N VAL A 37 -3.97 -17.78 5.76
CA VAL A 37 -5.01 -16.98 5.12
C VAL A 37 -5.00 -15.57 5.74
N TYR A 38 -4.88 -14.58 4.91
CA TYR A 38 -5.10 -13.18 5.25
C TYR A 38 -6.07 -12.58 4.23
N ILE A 39 -7.21 -12.12 4.70
CA ILE A 39 -8.20 -11.43 3.88
C ILE A 39 -8.00 -9.94 4.08
N ARG A 40 -7.58 -9.27 3.01
CA ARG A 40 -7.21 -7.86 3.02
C ARG A 40 -8.44 -6.97 3.19
N PRO A 41 -8.32 -5.82 3.84
CA PRO A 41 -9.39 -4.84 3.89
C PRO A 41 -9.56 -4.16 2.53
N ILE A 42 -10.71 -3.54 2.34
CA ILE A 42 -10.88 -2.53 1.30
C ILE A 42 -10.27 -1.23 1.81
N TRP A 43 -9.49 -0.54 1.00
CA TRP A 43 -8.91 0.75 1.38
C TRP A 43 -10.01 1.76 1.73
N GLY A 44 -9.84 2.42 2.86
CA GLY A 44 -10.79 3.41 3.35
C GLY A 44 -10.99 4.57 2.37
N TYR A 45 -9.99 4.92 1.58
CA TYR A 45 -10.09 5.93 0.53
C TYR A 45 -11.15 5.61 -0.52
N TRP A 46 -11.29 4.35 -0.90
CA TRP A 46 -12.29 3.97 -1.92
C TRP A 46 -13.69 3.90 -1.36
N ARG A 47 -13.81 3.54 -0.09
CA ARG A 47 -15.08 3.41 0.61
C ARG A 47 -15.51 4.69 1.33
N HIS A 48 -14.56 5.57 1.62
CA HIS A 48 -14.72 6.78 2.44
C HIS A 48 -15.32 6.51 3.83
N VAL A 49 -15.10 5.31 4.37
CA VAL A 49 -15.63 4.88 5.67
C VAL A 49 -14.52 4.21 6.47
N LEU A 50 -14.47 4.52 7.75
CA LEU A 50 -13.67 3.85 8.77
C LEU A 50 -14.57 3.18 9.79
N PRO A 51 -14.09 2.19 10.52
CA PRO A 51 -12.79 1.52 10.35
C PRO A 51 -12.75 0.62 9.10
N ILE A 52 -11.54 0.27 8.66
CA ILE A 52 -11.32 -0.84 7.73
C ILE A 52 -11.00 -2.10 8.54
N CYS A 53 -11.37 -3.27 8.02
CA CYS A 53 -11.18 -4.53 8.72
C CYS A 53 -10.50 -5.55 7.84
N SER A 54 -9.54 -6.26 8.41
CA SER A 54 -8.92 -7.45 7.83
C SER A 54 -9.09 -8.65 8.75
N VAL A 55 -8.93 -9.85 8.21
CA VAL A 55 -9.06 -11.09 8.99
C VAL A 55 -7.93 -12.05 8.61
N ALA A 56 -7.33 -12.67 9.61
CA ALA A 56 -6.30 -13.67 9.42
C ALA A 56 -6.66 -14.97 10.16
N ASN A 57 -6.29 -16.12 9.58
CA ASN A 57 -6.40 -17.40 10.27
C ASN A 57 -5.24 -17.60 11.27
N SER A 58 -5.34 -18.63 12.11
CA SER A 58 -4.36 -18.88 13.17
C SER A 58 -2.95 -19.08 12.63
N LEU A 59 -2.78 -19.77 11.52
CA LEU A 59 -1.48 -20.00 10.91
C LEU A 59 -0.86 -18.68 10.37
N ALA A 60 -1.65 -17.81 9.75
CA ALA A 60 -1.17 -16.51 9.30
C ALA A 60 -0.77 -15.61 10.46
N LEU A 61 -1.53 -15.64 11.57
CA LEU A 61 -1.20 -14.88 12.79
C LEU A 61 0.10 -15.40 13.42
N GLU A 62 0.29 -16.71 13.50
CA GLU A 62 1.53 -17.31 14.00
C GLU A 62 2.75 -16.88 13.17
N ILE A 63 2.66 -16.97 11.83
CA ILE A 63 3.73 -16.53 10.92
C ILE A 63 4.03 -15.05 11.07
N ALA A 64 2.99 -14.25 11.30
CA ALA A 64 3.10 -12.80 11.51
C ALA A 64 3.64 -12.43 12.91
N GLY A 65 3.78 -13.39 13.82
CA GLY A 65 4.17 -13.16 15.21
C GLY A 65 3.09 -12.47 16.04
N LEU A 66 1.83 -12.58 15.62
CA LEU A 66 0.67 -12.00 16.30
C LEU A 66 0.05 -13.03 17.26
N GLY A 67 0.30 -12.88 18.55
CA GLY A 67 -0.16 -13.82 19.55
C GLY A 67 0.12 -13.35 20.97
N PRO A 68 -0.01 -14.25 21.96
CA PRO A 68 0.24 -13.92 23.36
C PRO A 68 1.64 -13.35 23.56
N GLY A 69 1.73 -12.22 24.27
CA GLY A 69 2.99 -11.57 24.57
C GLY A 69 3.52 -10.65 23.47
N MET A 70 2.80 -10.43 22.40
CA MET A 70 3.15 -9.42 21.40
C MET A 70 3.08 -8.00 21.98
N GLU A 71 3.85 -7.09 21.38
CA GLU A 71 3.73 -5.68 21.70
C GLU A 71 2.33 -5.15 21.35
N PRO A 72 1.76 -4.24 22.16
CA PRO A 72 0.50 -3.59 21.81
C PRO A 72 0.58 -2.94 20.43
N PRO A 73 -0.48 -3.04 19.62
CA PRO A 73 -0.52 -2.38 18.33
C PRO A 73 -0.50 -0.84 18.50
N PRO A 74 -0.16 -0.07 17.44
CA PRO A 74 -0.39 1.35 17.42
C PRO A 74 -1.84 1.72 17.73
N GLU A 75 -2.09 2.92 18.27
CA GLU A 75 -3.43 3.41 18.64
C GLU A 75 -4.48 3.29 17.53
N ALA A 76 -4.05 3.36 16.28
CA ALA A 76 -4.94 3.22 15.12
C ALA A 76 -5.38 1.78 14.82
N ILE A 77 -4.82 0.78 15.50
CA ILE A 77 -5.09 -0.64 15.26
C ILE A 77 -5.65 -1.29 16.52
N GLU A 78 -6.72 -2.03 16.36
CA GLU A 78 -7.31 -2.87 17.40
C GLU A 78 -7.34 -4.33 16.95
N PHE A 79 -6.92 -5.24 17.83
CA PHE A 79 -7.07 -6.68 17.67
C PHE A 79 -8.32 -7.12 18.42
N GLU A 80 -9.36 -7.46 17.67
CA GLU A 80 -10.63 -7.85 18.24
C GLU A 80 -10.49 -9.19 18.99
N THR A 81 -11.07 -9.27 20.19
CA THR A 81 -11.03 -10.46 21.00
C THR A 81 -12.41 -11.12 21.11
N ASP A 82 -12.40 -12.41 21.19
CA ASP A 82 -13.59 -13.19 21.51
C ASP A 82 -14.07 -12.85 22.93
N PRO A 83 -15.32 -12.45 23.10
CA PRO A 83 -15.83 -11.97 24.39
C PRO A 83 -15.91 -13.04 25.48
N GLU A 84 -15.94 -14.31 25.11
CA GLU A 84 -16.04 -15.42 26.08
C GLU A 84 -14.65 -15.88 26.55
N THR A 85 -13.69 -15.91 25.63
CA THR A 85 -12.36 -16.46 25.91
C THR A 85 -11.28 -15.39 26.07
N GLY A 86 -11.53 -14.16 25.65
CA GLY A 86 -10.54 -13.09 25.61
C GLY A 86 -9.42 -13.30 24.58
N GLN A 87 -9.51 -14.34 23.75
CA GLN A 87 -8.52 -14.61 22.74
C GLN A 87 -8.72 -13.74 21.50
N PHE A 88 -7.62 -13.33 20.87
CA PHE A 88 -7.68 -12.64 19.59
C PHE A 88 -8.41 -13.51 18.55
N ASN A 89 -9.50 -13.02 18.00
CA ASN A 89 -10.37 -13.75 17.10
C ASN A 89 -9.95 -13.70 15.61
N GLY A 90 -8.85 -12.99 15.31
CA GLY A 90 -8.30 -12.85 13.97
C GLY A 90 -8.76 -11.64 13.20
N ILE A 91 -9.70 -10.86 13.74
CA ILE A 91 -10.20 -9.62 13.14
C ILE A 91 -9.30 -8.46 13.59
N ILE A 92 -8.76 -7.75 12.62
CA ILE A 92 -7.93 -6.55 12.82
C ILE A 92 -8.73 -5.36 12.34
N VAL A 93 -8.98 -4.43 13.24
CA VAL A 93 -9.74 -3.19 12.99
C VAL A 93 -8.75 -2.03 12.90
N GLU A 94 -8.83 -1.26 11.83
CA GLU A 94 -7.89 -0.16 11.58
C GLU A 94 -8.63 1.15 11.34
N ASN A 95 -8.36 2.14 12.18
CA ASN A 95 -8.88 3.51 12.05
C ASN A 95 -7.98 4.37 11.15
N THR A 96 -7.58 3.80 10.02
CA THR A 96 -6.77 4.45 8.99
C THR A 96 -7.38 4.18 7.61
N PHE A 97 -7.12 5.07 6.66
CA PHE A 97 -7.55 4.86 5.27
C PHE A 97 -6.64 3.88 4.48
N VAL A 98 -5.45 3.61 5.01
CA VAL A 98 -4.46 2.69 4.43
C VAL A 98 -4.26 1.50 5.36
N PRO A 99 -4.24 0.26 4.88
CA PRO A 99 -4.08 -0.92 5.72
C PRO A 99 -2.65 -1.06 6.25
N ILE A 100 -2.36 -0.40 7.36
CA ILE A 100 -1.03 -0.41 7.99
C ILE A 100 -0.69 -1.75 8.64
N ALA A 101 -1.70 -2.50 9.10
CA ALA A 101 -1.50 -3.83 9.65
C ALA A 101 -0.94 -4.81 8.60
N GLU A 102 -1.46 -4.75 7.36
CA GLU A 102 -0.93 -5.53 6.25
C GLU A 102 0.56 -5.28 6.05
N LEU A 103 0.95 -4.01 6.03
CA LEU A 103 2.32 -3.60 5.76
C LEU A 103 3.28 -3.91 6.92
N GLY A 104 2.80 -3.75 8.15
CA GLY A 104 3.61 -3.90 9.33
C GLY A 104 3.72 -5.32 9.85
N TYR A 105 2.64 -6.08 9.81
CA TYR A 105 2.59 -7.43 10.38
C TYR A 105 2.63 -8.54 9.33
N PHE A 106 2.05 -8.31 8.15
CA PHE A 106 1.96 -9.33 7.10
C PHE A 106 2.95 -9.08 5.94
N HIS A 107 4.07 -8.41 6.21
CA HIS A 107 5.12 -8.12 5.23
C HIS A 107 5.80 -9.38 4.64
N MET A 108 5.61 -10.54 5.25
CA MET A 108 6.10 -11.83 4.76
C MET A 108 5.20 -12.48 3.68
N MET A 109 4.04 -11.89 3.36
CA MET A 109 3.17 -12.40 2.30
C MET A 109 3.91 -12.47 0.95
N PRO A 110 3.47 -13.34 0.03
CA PRO A 110 4.03 -13.41 -1.30
C PRO A 110 4.07 -12.02 -1.96
N ARG A 111 5.23 -11.65 -2.48
CA ARG A 111 5.49 -10.35 -3.10
C ARG A 111 5.18 -10.40 -4.57
N PHE A 112 4.79 -9.25 -5.13
CA PHE A 112 4.73 -9.09 -6.57
C PHE A 112 6.14 -9.05 -7.15
N GLU A 113 6.37 -9.90 -8.11
CA GLU A 113 7.61 -9.90 -8.89
C GLU A 113 7.54 -8.82 -9.99
N HIS A 114 8.70 -8.49 -10.57
CA HIS A 114 8.76 -7.52 -11.67
C HIS A 114 7.85 -7.91 -12.86
N ALA A 115 7.82 -9.19 -13.20
CA ALA A 115 6.95 -9.71 -14.27
C ALA A 115 5.46 -9.52 -13.98
N ASP A 116 5.04 -9.68 -12.72
CA ASP A 116 3.65 -9.45 -12.31
C ASP A 116 3.26 -7.99 -12.49
N ARG A 117 4.16 -7.06 -12.12
CA ARG A 117 3.94 -5.63 -12.28
C ARG A 117 3.85 -5.22 -13.75
N VAL A 118 4.73 -5.74 -14.60
CA VAL A 118 4.70 -5.52 -16.05
C VAL A 118 3.40 -6.07 -16.65
N GLY A 119 3.00 -7.29 -16.29
CA GLY A 119 1.73 -7.89 -16.71
C GLY A 119 0.52 -7.10 -16.25
N GLY A 120 0.54 -6.64 -14.99
CA GLY A 120 -0.49 -5.80 -14.39
C GLY A 120 -0.65 -4.45 -15.11
N LEU A 121 0.45 -3.78 -15.45
CA LEU A 121 0.43 -2.53 -16.20
C LEU A 121 -0.17 -2.69 -17.58
N ARG A 122 0.21 -3.76 -18.31
CA ARG A 122 -0.42 -4.05 -19.61
C ARG A 122 -1.93 -4.31 -19.50
N ALA A 123 -2.34 -5.00 -18.44
CA ALA A 123 -3.76 -5.23 -18.17
C ALA A 123 -4.50 -3.93 -17.82
N ALA A 124 -3.91 -3.09 -16.97
CA ALA A 124 -4.47 -1.79 -16.60
C ALA A 124 -4.63 -0.86 -17.82
N MET A 125 -3.61 -0.78 -18.68
CA MET A 125 -3.70 0.02 -19.90
C MET A 125 -4.83 -0.44 -20.84
N ARG A 126 -5.06 -1.75 -20.97
CA ARG A 126 -6.23 -2.26 -21.72
C ARG A 126 -7.56 -1.78 -21.11
N SER A 127 -7.67 -1.81 -19.78
CA SER A 127 -8.86 -1.32 -19.08
C SER A 127 -9.06 0.19 -19.27
N TYR A 128 -7.99 0.98 -19.21
CA TYR A 128 -8.03 2.40 -19.50
C TYR A 128 -8.50 2.67 -20.93
N ASN A 129 -7.91 1.98 -21.91
CA ASN A 129 -8.28 2.15 -23.31
C ASN A 129 -9.75 1.74 -23.58
N ALA A 130 -10.26 0.71 -22.89
CA ALA A 130 -11.67 0.33 -23.00
C ALA A 130 -12.64 1.45 -22.56
N CYS A 131 -12.19 2.33 -21.68
CA CYS A 131 -12.93 3.53 -21.25
C CYS A 131 -12.57 4.79 -22.06
N GLY A 132 -11.73 4.68 -23.10
CA GLY A 132 -11.26 5.81 -23.91
C GLY A 132 -10.16 6.65 -23.24
N THR A 133 -9.59 6.19 -22.13
CA THR A 133 -8.49 6.88 -21.44
C THR A 133 -7.18 6.66 -22.20
N THR A 134 -6.50 7.74 -22.59
CA THR A 134 -5.24 7.72 -23.35
C THR A 134 -4.07 8.35 -22.60
N GLY A 135 -4.30 8.92 -21.44
CA GLY A 135 -3.28 9.49 -20.57
C GLY A 135 -3.62 9.35 -19.10
N VAL A 136 -2.61 9.08 -18.28
CA VAL A 136 -2.73 8.94 -16.83
C VAL A 136 -1.69 9.77 -16.12
N PHE A 137 -2.05 10.24 -14.93
CA PHE A 137 -1.17 10.92 -14.01
C PHE A 137 -1.19 10.16 -12.68
N GLU A 138 -0.06 9.56 -12.33
CA GLU A 138 0.08 8.82 -11.07
C GLU A 138 0.61 9.78 -9.99
N GLU A 139 -0.33 10.50 -9.38
CA GLU A 139 -0.03 11.57 -8.44
C GLU A 139 0.31 11.07 -7.03
N HIS A 140 -0.17 9.89 -6.62
CA HIS A 140 0.10 9.33 -5.30
C HIS A 140 1.54 8.81 -5.16
N GLY A 141 2.27 8.85 -6.25
CA GLY A 141 3.66 8.47 -6.31
C GLY A 141 3.90 7.03 -6.68
N CYS A 142 5.01 6.85 -7.38
CA CYS A 142 5.51 5.52 -7.77
C CYS A 142 6.83 5.27 -7.06
N ALA A 143 6.96 4.09 -6.45
CA ALA A 143 8.26 3.59 -6.01
C ALA A 143 9.11 3.15 -7.22
N GLN A 144 10.40 3.02 -6.99
CA GLN A 144 11.35 2.62 -8.02
C GLN A 144 11.00 1.31 -8.73
N GLU A 145 10.41 0.35 -8.01
CA GLU A 145 10.01 -0.93 -8.60
C GLU A 145 8.85 -0.79 -9.59
N LEU A 146 7.92 0.13 -9.36
CA LEU A 146 6.84 0.40 -10.29
C LEU A 146 7.33 1.23 -11.48
N ILE A 147 8.20 2.22 -11.26
CA ILE A 147 8.84 2.98 -12.34
C ILE A 147 9.60 2.04 -13.28
N ARG A 148 10.35 1.06 -12.74
CA ARG A 148 11.03 0.04 -13.56
C ARG A 148 10.05 -0.81 -14.38
N ALA A 149 8.87 -1.11 -13.86
CA ALA A 149 7.86 -1.84 -14.61
C ALA A 149 7.27 -1.00 -15.76
N TRP A 150 7.00 0.29 -15.52
CA TRP A 150 6.62 1.24 -16.57
C TRP A 150 7.70 1.35 -17.65
N GLN A 151 8.98 1.46 -17.24
CA GLN A 151 10.11 1.51 -18.16
C GLN A 151 10.17 0.24 -19.04
N ALA A 152 10.00 -0.94 -18.46
CA ALA A 152 10.02 -2.19 -19.23
C ALA A 152 8.89 -2.28 -20.26
N VAL A 153 7.71 -1.75 -19.94
CA VAL A 153 6.58 -1.68 -20.91
C VAL A 153 6.88 -0.67 -22.01
N HIS A 154 7.48 0.48 -21.65
CA HIS A 154 7.88 1.51 -22.61
C HIS A 154 8.96 0.99 -23.58
N ASP A 155 10.01 0.36 -23.06
CA ASP A 155 11.13 -0.18 -23.85
C ASP A 155 10.68 -1.31 -24.81
N ALA A 156 9.63 -2.04 -24.42
CA ALA A 156 8.99 -3.05 -25.27
C ALA A 156 8.12 -2.44 -26.39
N GLY A 157 7.86 -1.14 -26.37
CA GLY A 157 6.95 -0.49 -27.33
C GLY A 157 5.46 -0.78 -27.07
N ASP A 158 5.13 -1.27 -25.87
CA ASP A 158 3.76 -1.71 -25.50
C ASP A 158 2.91 -0.62 -24.84
N MET A 159 3.42 0.63 -24.80
CA MET A 159 2.66 1.74 -24.24
C MET A 159 1.45 2.07 -25.11
N THR A 160 0.26 2.01 -24.51
CA THR A 160 -1.01 2.43 -25.16
C THR A 160 -1.66 3.60 -24.44
N VAL A 161 -1.08 4.02 -23.31
CA VAL A 161 -1.52 5.15 -22.49
C VAL A 161 -0.27 5.98 -22.15
N ARG A 162 -0.35 7.29 -22.33
CA ARG A 162 0.73 8.21 -21.87
C ARG A 162 0.71 8.29 -20.36
N ALA A 163 1.88 8.14 -19.72
CA ALA A 163 2.00 8.17 -18.27
C ALA A 163 2.90 9.31 -17.78
N ARG A 164 2.41 10.03 -16.78
CA ARG A 164 3.18 10.99 -15.98
C ARG A 164 3.21 10.47 -14.56
N LEU A 165 4.42 10.18 -14.07
CA LEU A 165 4.65 9.55 -12.78
C LEU A 165 5.27 10.55 -11.81
N MET A 166 4.79 10.55 -10.57
CA MET A 166 5.47 11.20 -9.45
C MET A 166 6.32 10.15 -8.74
N PHE A 167 7.60 10.42 -8.55
CA PHE A 167 8.46 9.52 -7.78
C PHE A 167 8.19 9.66 -6.29
N SER A 168 7.96 8.54 -5.62
CA SER A 168 7.77 8.45 -4.17
C SER A 168 9.07 7.96 -3.51
N PRO A 169 9.90 8.84 -2.92
CA PRO A 169 11.14 8.43 -2.28
C PRO A 169 10.88 7.76 -0.92
N SER A 170 11.77 6.87 -0.54
CA SER A 170 11.77 6.20 0.78
C SER A 170 12.61 7.01 1.77
N TRP A 171 12.06 8.07 2.34
CA TRP A 171 12.82 8.98 3.21
C TRP A 171 13.32 8.30 4.49
N LEU A 172 12.50 7.48 5.12
CA LEU A 172 12.90 6.77 6.36
C LEU A 172 14.00 5.74 6.09
N SER A 173 13.92 5.03 4.97
CA SER A 173 14.95 4.06 4.56
C SER A 173 16.26 4.71 4.15
N MET A 174 16.24 5.99 3.79
CA MET A 174 17.45 6.78 3.46
C MET A 174 18.17 7.31 4.70
N GLY A 175 17.63 7.04 5.89
CA GLY A 175 18.19 7.47 7.15
C GLY A 175 18.04 8.96 7.41
N GLU A 176 19.01 9.56 8.13
CA GLU A 176 19.01 10.98 8.48
C GLU A 176 19.40 11.93 7.32
N THR A 177 19.29 11.46 6.08
CA THR A 177 19.62 12.26 4.91
C THR A 177 18.74 13.50 4.87
N ASP A 178 19.35 14.67 4.70
CA ASP A 178 18.61 15.92 4.56
C ASP A 178 17.78 15.93 3.26
N PRO A 179 16.44 15.96 3.34
CA PRO A 179 15.58 15.96 2.15
C PRO A 179 15.89 17.09 1.18
N ALA A 180 16.17 18.29 1.68
CA ALA A 180 16.48 19.45 0.85
C ALA A 180 17.78 19.25 0.04
N ARG A 181 18.79 18.64 0.65
CA ARG A 181 20.05 18.29 -0.03
C ARG A 181 19.84 17.24 -1.11
N VAL A 182 19.00 16.23 -0.83
CA VAL A 182 18.66 15.19 -1.81
C VAL A 182 17.90 15.80 -2.98
N LEU A 183 16.91 16.66 -2.72
CA LEU A 183 16.18 17.37 -3.78
C LEU A 183 17.10 18.24 -4.64
N GLY A 184 18.06 18.94 -4.04
CA GLY A 184 19.04 19.71 -4.80
C GLY A 184 19.82 18.85 -5.79
N GLY A 185 20.14 17.61 -5.42
CA GLY A 185 20.75 16.64 -6.33
C GLY A 185 19.80 16.10 -7.40
N TRP A 186 18.52 15.93 -7.05
CA TRP A 186 17.51 15.42 -7.99
C TRP A 186 16.94 16.50 -8.91
N GLY A 187 16.99 17.75 -8.52
CA GLY A 187 16.53 18.87 -9.35
C GLY A 187 17.17 18.91 -10.73
N ALA A 188 18.40 18.38 -10.85
CA ALA A 188 19.10 18.28 -12.12
C ALA A 188 18.40 17.38 -13.16
N TRP A 189 17.61 16.40 -12.72
CA TRP A 189 16.90 15.47 -13.59
C TRP A 189 15.38 15.48 -13.43
N LEU A 190 14.85 16.04 -12.35
CA LEU A 190 13.42 16.25 -12.14
C LEU A 190 12.92 17.65 -12.51
N GLY A 191 13.84 18.60 -12.67
CA GLY A 191 13.51 19.98 -13.00
C GLY A 191 12.86 20.14 -14.38
N GLY A 192 12.13 21.22 -14.58
CA GLY A 192 11.44 21.51 -15.82
C GLY A 192 10.30 20.55 -16.12
N THR A 193 10.38 19.82 -17.23
CA THR A 193 9.34 18.86 -17.64
C THR A 193 9.54 17.44 -17.06
N GLY A 194 10.58 17.23 -16.26
CA GLY A 194 10.97 15.92 -15.73
C GLY A 194 11.79 15.08 -16.71
N LEU A 195 11.99 13.81 -16.35
CA LEU A 195 12.78 12.85 -17.11
C LEU A 195 11.90 11.90 -17.91
N GLY A 196 12.16 11.75 -19.19
CA GLY A 196 11.44 10.85 -20.10
C GLY A 196 11.00 11.53 -21.39
N ASP A 197 10.04 10.93 -22.06
CA ASP A 197 9.49 11.40 -23.34
C ASP A 197 7.99 11.69 -23.29
N ASP A 198 7.32 11.73 -24.43
CA ASP A 198 5.89 12.02 -24.50
C ASP A 198 5.00 10.82 -24.07
N TRP A 199 5.56 9.63 -24.01
CA TRP A 199 4.83 8.43 -23.58
C TRP A 199 5.01 8.13 -22.09
N LEU A 200 6.24 8.18 -21.61
CA LEU A 200 6.56 7.90 -20.21
C LEU A 200 7.47 8.99 -19.63
N ARG A 201 7.05 9.59 -18.51
CA ARG A 201 7.83 10.63 -17.86
C ARG A 201 7.71 10.57 -16.35
N VAL A 202 8.85 10.65 -15.66
CA VAL A 202 8.88 10.98 -14.24
C VAL A 202 8.85 12.50 -14.13
N ALA A 203 7.72 13.04 -13.65
CA ALA A 203 7.39 14.46 -13.74
C ALA A 203 7.61 15.23 -12.44
N GLY A 204 7.91 14.55 -11.34
CA GLY A 204 8.14 15.20 -10.05
C GLY A 204 8.25 14.20 -8.90
N LEU A 205 8.09 14.71 -7.68
CA LEU A 205 8.17 13.96 -6.44
C LEU A 205 6.82 13.97 -5.71
N TYR A 206 6.53 12.87 -5.07
CA TYR A 206 5.46 12.76 -4.08
C TYR A 206 6.06 12.58 -2.68
N THR A 207 5.54 13.27 -1.71
CA THR A 207 5.89 13.07 -0.29
C THR A 207 4.69 13.37 0.59
N GLU A 208 4.58 12.65 1.69
CA GLU A 208 3.60 12.92 2.74
C GLU A 208 4.20 13.81 3.82
N PHE A 209 3.36 14.61 4.47
CA PHE A 209 3.77 15.44 5.58
C PHE A 209 3.28 14.86 6.91
N GLY A 210 4.20 14.75 7.83
CA GLY A 210 3.98 14.17 9.13
C GLY A 210 4.51 12.75 9.19
N ILE A 211 5.16 12.44 10.30
CA ILE A 211 5.56 11.09 10.67
C ILE A 211 4.77 10.75 11.92
N SER A 212 3.85 9.81 11.81
CA SER A 212 3.12 9.24 12.93
C SER A 212 3.74 7.90 13.35
N ALA A 213 3.28 7.34 14.46
CA ALA A 213 3.75 6.04 14.92
C ALA A 213 3.46 4.92 13.90
N ASP A 214 2.40 5.06 13.13
CA ASP A 214 2.02 4.12 12.08
C ASP A 214 2.98 4.14 10.89
N ASN A 215 3.64 5.27 10.57
CA ASN A 215 4.66 5.32 9.53
C ASN A 215 5.83 4.38 9.83
N ARG A 216 6.18 4.19 11.11
CA ARG A 216 7.21 3.22 11.50
C ARG A 216 6.79 1.79 11.22
N LEU A 217 5.50 1.49 11.39
CA LEU A 217 4.95 0.18 11.07
C LEU A 217 4.96 -0.05 9.56
N ARG A 218 4.56 0.95 8.79
CA ARG A 218 4.61 0.91 7.31
C ARG A 218 6.02 0.70 6.78
N ALA A 219 7.02 1.36 7.39
CA ALA A 219 8.42 1.26 6.99
C ALA A 219 9.02 -0.15 7.17
N ARG A 220 8.41 -1.03 7.97
CA ARG A 220 8.84 -2.44 8.09
C ARG A 220 8.78 -3.20 6.76
N ALA A 221 7.92 -2.80 5.86
CA ALA A 221 7.79 -3.41 4.54
C ALA A 221 8.82 -2.89 3.53
N ALA A 222 9.49 -1.76 3.80
CA ALA A 222 10.41 -1.12 2.86
C ALA A 222 11.60 -2.05 2.52
N PRO A 223 12.11 -2.02 1.29
CA PRO A 223 11.65 -1.22 0.15
C PRO A 223 10.47 -1.81 -0.63
N TYR A 224 9.85 -2.87 -0.16
CA TYR A 224 8.70 -3.47 -0.83
C TYR A 224 7.43 -2.67 -0.56
N THR A 225 6.77 -2.25 -1.61
CA THR A 225 5.61 -1.36 -1.56
C THR A 225 4.26 -2.09 -1.71
N GLY A 226 4.27 -3.41 -1.59
CA GLY A 226 3.08 -4.22 -1.78
C GLY A 226 2.50 -4.06 -3.19
N TRP A 227 1.20 -4.05 -3.25
CA TRP A 227 0.46 -3.83 -4.50
C TRP A 227 0.23 -2.33 -4.80
N ALA A 228 0.41 -1.46 -3.82
CA ALA A 228 0.16 -0.02 -3.99
C ALA A 228 1.17 0.66 -4.91
N GLY A 229 2.42 0.20 -4.90
CA GLY A 229 3.45 0.69 -5.82
C GLY A 229 4.09 2.03 -5.45
N PHE A 230 3.78 2.61 -4.27
CA PHE A 230 4.49 3.78 -3.73
C PHE A 230 5.21 3.43 -2.41
N ASN A 231 6.21 4.21 -2.03
CA ASN A 231 6.93 4.00 -0.78
C ASN A 231 6.09 4.52 0.40
N PHE A 232 5.73 3.62 1.32
CA PHE A 232 4.94 3.96 2.51
C PHE A 232 5.71 4.78 3.56
N ASP A 233 7.02 4.85 3.44
CA ASP A 233 7.90 5.66 4.25
C ASP A 233 8.33 6.96 3.56
N CYS A 234 7.54 7.44 2.60
CA CYS A 234 7.78 8.69 1.87
C CYS A 234 7.44 9.95 2.68
N GLY A 235 7.02 9.80 3.94
CA GLY A 235 6.71 10.91 4.82
C GLY A 235 7.94 11.64 5.33
N VAL A 236 7.86 12.98 5.40
CA VAL A 236 8.86 13.82 6.07
C VAL A 236 8.31 14.41 7.36
N PRO A 237 9.14 14.62 8.39
CA PRO A 237 8.72 15.29 9.61
C PRO A 237 8.13 16.67 9.32
N ARG A 238 7.05 17.04 10.00
CA ARG A 238 6.38 18.33 9.83
C ARG A 238 7.33 19.52 9.96
N ALA A 239 8.31 19.44 10.84
CA ALA A 239 9.32 20.48 11.03
C ALA A 239 10.22 20.66 9.79
N ARG A 240 10.37 19.63 8.95
CA ARG A 240 11.20 19.68 7.72
C ARG A 240 10.42 20.05 6.47
N MET A 241 9.10 20.13 6.57
CA MET A 241 8.21 20.45 5.44
C MET A 241 8.57 21.78 4.78
N ARG A 242 8.82 22.82 5.59
CA ARG A 242 9.17 24.13 5.08
C ARG A 242 10.47 24.10 4.28
N ASP A 243 11.49 23.45 4.80
CA ASP A 243 12.81 23.38 4.17
C ASP A 243 12.71 22.64 2.83
N LEU A 244 11.90 21.58 2.81
CA LEU A 244 11.62 20.81 1.59
C LEU A 244 10.92 21.68 0.52
N LEU A 245 9.86 22.41 0.91
CA LEU A 245 9.11 23.27 0.01
C LEU A 245 9.91 24.47 -0.51
N VAL A 246 10.90 24.93 0.25
CA VAL A 246 11.80 26.01 -0.19
C VAL A 246 12.89 25.48 -1.14
N ALA A 247 13.26 24.20 -1.00
CA ALA A 247 14.28 23.56 -1.83
C ALA A 247 13.72 23.03 -3.17
N ALA A 248 12.41 22.73 -3.22
CA ALA A 248 11.71 22.25 -4.43
C ALA A 248 11.38 23.39 -5.38
#